data_8ea3ffeb1efc50bb974fa5b0a3fe8d5f
#
_entry.id   8ea3ffeb1efc50bb974fa5b0a3fe8d5f
#
_cell.length_a   1.000
_cell.length_b   1.000
_cell.length_c   1.000
_cell.angle_alpha   90.00
_cell.angle_beta   90.00
_cell.angle_gamma   90.00
#
_symmetry.space_group_name_H-M   'P 1'
#
loop_
_entity.id
_entity.type
_entity.pdbx_description
1 polymer ?
#
loop_
_entity_poly.entity_id
_entity_poly.type
_entity_poly.pdbx_seq_one_letter_code
_entity_poly.pdbx_strand_id
1 'polypeptide(L)'
;MRRITIAKLVGTWILTYVVSLCVAYAWFLAPHPGPKPPAFSGALFLAMFCLGGFLVSWFLLRSWYSYARKLEQFALALPASNATLPAGFPAEFTGLTESLRRMAAQVNSTLEHASLEASRRETILAGMAEGVLAVDERLNVIFYNDAFAIAFHARMPVAEGRPLYEVVREPALRAILEAVVLSQEAAKQQFQLPSAAGHWFEAHALPFKDRSLPGAVVVLHDISDIQRTEQARKDFVANVSHELRTPLAAIRGYAETLLDGALEDSAINRRFVEVILSQSIRLNNIASDLLVLSELDSNAPATSPEHVPLLDVIESAIRTVESSAALRQVRIVQGDCQDCVVLGFRYRLEQALVNLLDNAVKFNKPDGQVLVECARTADGQVRIAVSDTGIGIHSDNLKRIFERFYRVDKARSRRVGGTGLGLSIVKEIIERMGGSVTVESQLGRGTQFTILLQTT
;
A
#
# COMPACT_ATOMS: atom_id res chain seq x y z
N MET A 1 -49.95 37.40 -19.01
CA MET A 1 -50.60 38.45 -19.85
C MET A 1 -50.65 38.12 -21.35
N ARG A 2 -50.45 36.91 -21.84
CA ARG A 2 -50.36 36.57 -23.29
C ARG A 2 -51.20 35.40 -23.80
N ARG A 3 -52.09 34.80 -22.96
CA ARG A 3 -53.20 33.94 -23.45
C ARG A 3 -54.28 34.72 -24.27
N ILE A 4 -54.06 36.00 -24.37
CA ILE A 4 -55.02 36.95 -24.97
C ILE A 4 -54.82 37.06 -26.47
N THR A 5 -53.67 36.69 -27.06
CA THR A 5 -53.42 37.02 -28.49
C THR A 5 -54.07 36.04 -29.46
N ILE A 6 -54.01 34.73 -29.21
CA ILE A 6 -54.69 33.76 -30.11
C ILE A 6 -56.21 33.81 -29.90
N ALA A 7 -56.63 33.84 -28.63
CA ALA A 7 -58.06 33.99 -28.34
C ALA A 7 -58.63 35.32 -28.90
N LYS A 8 -57.87 36.43 -28.88
CA LYS A 8 -58.21 37.68 -29.50
C LYS A 8 -58.22 37.60 -31.02
N LEU A 9 -57.22 36.96 -31.65
CA LEU A 9 -57.17 36.75 -33.08
C LEU A 9 -58.35 35.87 -33.59
N VAL A 10 -58.57 34.74 -32.89
CA VAL A 10 -59.69 33.87 -33.18
C VAL A 10 -61.06 34.61 -32.91
N GLY A 11 -61.09 35.33 -31.78
CA GLY A 11 -62.31 36.13 -31.46
C GLY A 11 -62.54 37.27 -32.43
N THR A 12 -61.50 38.00 -32.86
CA THR A 12 -61.67 39.06 -33.89
C THR A 12 -62.01 38.43 -35.22
N TRP A 13 -61.50 37.28 -35.56
CA TRP A 13 -61.85 36.59 -36.80
C TRP A 13 -63.28 36.07 -36.77
N ILE A 14 -63.76 35.46 -35.69
CA ILE A 14 -65.16 35.05 -35.49
C ILE A 14 -66.06 36.28 -35.55
N LEU A 15 -65.67 37.37 -34.89
CA LEU A 15 -66.43 38.60 -34.90
C LEU A 15 -66.58 39.23 -36.33
N THR A 16 -65.43 39.31 -37.05
CA THR A 16 -65.43 39.77 -38.44
C THR A 16 -66.22 38.85 -39.37
N TYR A 17 -66.17 37.53 -39.11
CA TYR A 17 -66.94 36.52 -39.82
C TYR A 17 -68.47 36.74 -39.60
N VAL A 18 -68.87 36.85 -38.33
CA VAL A 18 -70.26 37.07 -37.93
C VAL A 18 -70.76 38.42 -38.46
N VAL A 19 -69.99 39.49 -38.33
CA VAL A 19 -70.35 40.84 -38.85
C VAL A 19 -70.47 40.81 -40.36
N SER A 20 -69.59 40.17 -41.10
CA SER A 20 -69.63 40.04 -42.55
C SER A 20 -70.88 39.22 -43.00
N LEU A 21 -71.18 38.17 -42.22
CA LEU A 21 -72.39 37.36 -42.46
C LEU A 21 -73.70 38.17 -42.23
N CYS A 22 -73.75 38.98 -41.16
CA CYS A 22 -74.85 39.87 -40.86
C CYS A 22 -75.00 40.96 -41.91
N VAL A 23 -73.84 41.54 -42.38
CA VAL A 23 -73.86 42.55 -43.45
C VAL A 23 -74.35 41.95 -44.78
N ALA A 24 -73.90 40.77 -45.16
CA ALA A 24 -74.34 40.06 -46.35
C ALA A 24 -75.82 39.69 -46.27
N TYR A 25 -76.29 39.25 -45.09
CA TYR A 25 -77.68 38.93 -44.82
C TYR A 25 -78.58 40.19 -44.85
N ALA A 26 -78.17 41.30 -44.23
CA ALA A 26 -78.84 42.58 -44.27
C ALA A 26 -78.92 43.17 -45.69
N TRP A 27 -77.82 43.06 -46.45
CA TRP A 27 -77.77 43.49 -47.83
C TRP A 27 -78.68 42.66 -48.73
N PHE A 28 -78.83 41.37 -48.49
CA PHE A 28 -79.76 40.49 -49.23
C PHE A 28 -81.24 40.76 -48.92
N LEU A 29 -81.56 41.20 -47.70
CA LEU A 29 -82.95 41.50 -47.25
C LEU A 29 -83.38 42.95 -47.51
N ALA A 30 -82.43 43.87 -47.76
CA ALA A 30 -82.75 45.27 -47.98
C ALA A 30 -83.63 45.47 -49.26
N PRO A 31 -84.63 46.33 -49.19
CA PRO A 31 -85.44 46.64 -50.37
C PRO A 31 -84.62 47.47 -51.35
N HIS A 32 -84.14 46.86 -52.45
CA HIS A 32 -83.41 47.55 -53.50
C HIS A 32 -84.41 48.04 -54.58
N PRO A 33 -84.31 49.31 -55.06
CA PRO A 33 -85.22 49.88 -56.11
C PRO A 33 -84.83 49.41 -57.53
N GLY A 34 -84.04 48.37 -57.71
CA GLY A 34 -83.62 47.78 -58.97
C GLY A 34 -83.67 46.24 -58.99
N PRO A 35 -83.49 45.64 -60.19
CA PRO A 35 -83.42 44.16 -60.27
C PRO A 35 -82.48 43.57 -59.32
N LYS A 36 -82.92 42.59 -58.50
CA LYS A 36 -82.02 41.87 -57.53
C LYS A 36 -80.84 41.28 -58.25
N PRO A 37 -79.65 41.49 -57.68
CA PRO A 37 -78.47 40.85 -58.26
C PRO A 37 -78.69 39.34 -58.34
N PRO A 38 -78.18 38.67 -59.38
CA PRO A 38 -78.36 37.23 -59.52
C PRO A 38 -77.87 36.51 -58.30
N ALA A 39 -78.61 35.51 -57.81
CA ALA A 39 -78.28 34.71 -56.62
C ALA A 39 -76.80 34.14 -56.66
N PHE A 40 -76.28 34.11 -57.86
CA PHE A 40 -74.87 33.70 -58.12
C PHE A 40 -73.81 34.64 -57.48
N SER A 41 -74.09 35.96 -57.36
CA SER A 41 -73.13 36.91 -56.78
C SER A 41 -73.00 36.78 -55.24
N GLY A 42 -74.11 36.43 -54.54
CA GLY A 42 -74.05 36.18 -53.10
C GLY A 42 -73.38 34.87 -52.75
N ALA A 43 -73.62 33.83 -53.56
CA ALA A 43 -72.95 32.54 -53.38
C ALA A 43 -71.44 32.60 -53.62
N LEU A 44 -70.99 33.40 -54.61
CA LEU A 44 -69.61 33.64 -54.92
C LEU A 44 -68.86 34.37 -53.75
N PHE A 45 -69.54 35.38 -53.17
CA PHE A 45 -68.98 36.12 -52.04
C PHE A 45 -68.85 35.25 -50.79
N LEU A 46 -69.81 34.39 -50.49
CA LEU A 46 -69.77 33.46 -49.40
C LEU A 46 -68.64 32.40 -49.58
N ALA A 47 -68.54 31.91 -50.84
CA ALA A 47 -67.44 30.93 -51.17
C ALA A 47 -66.05 31.54 -51.03
N MET A 48 -65.84 32.78 -51.48
CA MET A 48 -64.57 33.48 -51.32
C MET A 48 -64.27 33.74 -49.84
N PHE A 49 -65.24 34.06 -49.00
CA PHE A 49 -65.08 34.28 -47.59
C PHE A 49 -64.74 32.97 -46.84
N CYS A 50 -65.43 31.88 -47.15
CA CYS A 50 -65.08 30.54 -46.60
C CYS A 50 -63.69 30.08 -47.03
N LEU A 51 -63.32 30.34 -48.30
CA LEU A 51 -61.99 30.01 -48.78
C LEU A 51 -60.88 30.81 -48.03
N GLY A 52 -61.08 32.10 -47.79
CA GLY A 52 -60.19 32.95 -46.99
C GLY A 52 -60.07 32.47 -45.57
N GLY A 53 -61.14 32.09 -44.93
CA GLY A 53 -61.11 31.49 -43.58
C GLY A 53 -60.39 30.18 -43.52
N PHE A 54 -60.62 29.32 -44.51
CA PHE A 54 -59.87 28.06 -44.63
C PHE A 54 -58.40 28.30 -44.82
N LEU A 55 -57.98 29.21 -45.66
CA LEU A 55 -56.58 29.55 -45.92
C LEU A 55 -55.87 30.09 -44.65
N VAL A 56 -56.54 30.96 -43.88
CA VAL A 56 -56.03 31.51 -42.64
C VAL A 56 -55.90 30.38 -41.61
N SER A 57 -56.92 29.55 -41.45
CA SER A 57 -56.89 28.40 -40.53
C SER A 57 -55.79 27.39 -40.93
N TRP A 58 -55.67 27.12 -42.23
CA TRP A 58 -54.60 26.26 -42.74
C TRP A 58 -53.20 26.83 -42.47
N PHE A 59 -53.01 28.14 -42.65
CA PHE A 59 -51.73 28.80 -42.38
C PHE A 59 -51.39 28.77 -40.89
N LEU A 60 -52.35 29.00 -40.01
CA LEU A 60 -52.16 28.93 -38.56
C LEU A 60 -51.81 27.50 -38.11
N LEU A 61 -52.55 26.50 -38.57
CA LEU A 61 -52.27 25.07 -38.26
C LEU A 61 -50.90 24.64 -38.77
N ARG A 62 -50.57 25.03 -39.99
CA ARG A 62 -49.26 24.74 -40.57
C ARG A 62 -48.15 25.40 -39.78
N SER A 63 -48.32 26.64 -39.33
CA SER A 63 -47.36 27.34 -38.48
C SER A 63 -47.18 26.63 -37.13
N TRP A 64 -48.29 26.27 -36.47
CA TRP A 64 -48.26 25.53 -35.22
C TRP A 64 -47.58 24.17 -35.34
N TYR A 65 -47.87 23.42 -36.38
CA TYR A 65 -47.23 22.15 -36.67
C TYR A 65 -45.71 22.29 -36.88
N SER A 66 -45.30 23.37 -37.56
CA SER A 66 -43.88 23.66 -37.77
C SER A 66 -43.15 23.97 -36.44
N TYR A 67 -43.81 24.70 -35.51
CA TYR A 67 -43.26 24.99 -34.19
C TYR A 67 -43.21 23.74 -33.30
N ALA A 68 -44.26 22.91 -33.34
CA ALA A 68 -44.25 21.63 -32.60
C ALA A 68 -43.12 20.71 -33.07
N ARG A 69 -42.86 20.61 -34.37
CA ARG A 69 -41.75 19.83 -34.93
C ARG A 69 -40.37 20.38 -34.55
N LYS A 70 -40.22 21.71 -34.52
CA LYS A 70 -39.01 22.35 -34.03
C LYS A 70 -38.77 22.10 -32.54
N LEU A 71 -39.85 22.07 -31.75
CA LEU A 71 -39.78 21.76 -30.32
C LEU A 71 -39.38 20.31 -30.07
N GLU A 72 -39.91 19.37 -30.86
CA GLU A 72 -39.54 17.97 -30.84
C GLU A 72 -38.03 17.79 -31.20
N GLN A 73 -37.57 18.44 -32.25
CA GLN A 73 -36.14 18.42 -32.62
C GLN A 73 -35.26 19.03 -31.52
N PHE A 74 -35.71 20.13 -30.90
CA PHE A 74 -35.02 20.73 -29.78
C PHE A 74 -34.98 19.77 -28.58
N ALA A 75 -36.06 19.10 -28.23
CA ALA A 75 -36.11 18.13 -27.15
C ALA A 75 -35.20 16.92 -27.42
N LEU A 76 -35.12 16.43 -28.64
CA LEU A 76 -34.21 15.35 -29.05
C LEU A 76 -32.73 15.76 -29.04
N ALA A 77 -32.45 17.05 -29.27
CA ALA A 77 -31.07 17.58 -29.23
C ALA A 77 -30.61 18.00 -27.83
N LEU A 78 -31.48 18.05 -26.84
CA LEU A 78 -31.15 18.45 -25.46
C LEU A 78 -30.08 17.60 -24.76
N PRO A 79 -29.90 16.28 -25.03
CA PRO A 79 -28.80 15.52 -24.48
C PRO A 79 -27.43 15.99 -24.97
N ALA A 80 -27.35 16.66 -26.12
CA ALA A 80 -26.09 17.27 -26.59
C ALA A 80 -25.98 18.69 -26.00
N SER A 81 -24.94 18.97 -25.26
CA SER A 81 -24.72 20.18 -24.43
C SER A 81 -24.81 21.54 -25.14
N ASN A 82 -25.07 21.58 -26.45
CA ASN A 82 -25.09 22.79 -27.28
C ASN A 82 -26.43 23.06 -28.01
N ALA A 83 -27.55 22.50 -27.52
CA ALA A 83 -28.86 22.79 -28.14
C ALA A 83 -29.25 24.27 -27.91
N THR A 84 -29.02 25.11 -28.93
CA THR A 84 -29.50 26.49 -28.92
C THR A 84 -30.98 26.55 -29.36
N LEU A 85 -31.78 27.34 -28.68
CA LEU A 85 -33.16 27.56 -29.06
C LEU A 85 -33.19 28.18 -30.49
N PRO A 86 -33.97 27.60 -31.42
CA PRO A 86 -34.16 28.22 -32.73
C PRO A 86 -34.77 29.63 -32.56
N ALA A 87 -34.23 30.62 -33.27
CA ALA A 87 -34.76 31.98 -33.24
C ALA A 87 -36.19 32.04 -33.76
N GLY A 88 -37.05 32.86 -33.12
CA GLY A 88 -38.43 33.13 -33.60
C GLY A 88 -39.52 32.24 -33.03
N PHE A 89 -39.31 31.61 -31.85
CA PHE A 89 -40.40 30.88 -31.16
C PHE A 89 -41.48 31.84 -30.62
N PRO A 90 -42.77 31.52 -30.81
CA PRO A 90 -43.85 32.27 -30.20
C PRO A 90 -43.74 32.27 -28.68
N ALA A 91 -44.22 33.36 -28.07
CA ALA A 91 -44.15 33.55 -26.63
C ALA A 91 -44.91 32.50 -25.80
N GLU A 92 -45.88 31.84 -26.43
CA GLU A 92 -46.71 30.78 -25.85
C GLU A 92 -45.88 29.50 -25.52
N PHE A 93 -44.81 29.26 -26.26
CA PHE A 93 -43.94 28.10 -26.07
C PHE A 93 -42.77 28.36 -25.10
N THR A 94 -42.54 29.61 -24.66
CA THR A 94 -41.42 29.97 -23.79
C THR A 94 -41.47 29.23 -22.46
N GLY A 95 -42.64 29.01 -21.86
CA GLY A 95 -42.76 28.25 -20.61
C GLY A 95 -42.41 26.77 -20.76
N LEU A 96 -42.76 26.17 -21.90
CA LEU A 96 -42.45 24.76 -22.16
C LEU A 96 -40.96 24.56 -22.49
N THR A 97 -40.38 25.44 -23.30
CA THR A 97 -38.93 25.39 -23.62
C THR A 97 -38.06 25.61 -22.39
N GLU A 98 -38.46 26.51 -21.48
CA GLU A 98 -37.75 26.74 -20.22
C GLU A 98 -37.86 25.54 -19.27
N SER A 99 -39.03 24.89 -19.21
CA SER A 99 -39.22 23.66 -18.41
C SER A 99 -38.37 22.49 -18.95
N LEU A 100 -38.34 22.31 -20.28
CA LEU A 100 -37.49 21.29 -20.91
C LEU A 100 -36.01 21.57 -20.68
N ARG A 101 -35.59 22.82 -20.75
CA ARG A 101 -34.20 23.22 -20.47
C ARG A 101 -33.79 22.96 -19.03
N ARG A 102 -34.67 23.23 -18.05
CA ARG A 102 -34.44 22.92 -16.63
C ARG A 102 -34.35 21.41 -16.40
N MET A 103 -35.27 20.63 -17.00
CA MET A 103 -35.17 19.15 -16.89
C MET A 103 -33.87 18.62 -17.48
N ALA A 104 -33.47 19.07 -18.65
CA ALA A 104 -32.22 18.64 -19.28
C ALA A 104 -30.99 19.02 -18.43
N ALA A 105 -30.98 20.27 -17.92
CA ALA A 105 -29.89 20.70 -17.00
C ALA A 105 -29.84 19.85 -15.72
N GLN A 106 -31.01 19.50 -15.17
CA GLN A 106 -31.06 18.65 -13.97
C GLN A 106 -30.63 17.21 -14.27
N VAL A 107 -31.02 16.62 -15.39
CA VAL A 107 -30.58 15.28 -15.80
C VAL A 107 -29.07 15.27 -16.04
N ASN A 108 -28.53 16.24 -16.78
CA ASN A 108 -27.10 16.34 -17.04
C ASN A 108 -26.29 16.51 -15.73
N SER A 109 -26.73 17.41 -14.83
CA SER A 109 -26.06 17.57 -13.54
C SER A 109 -26.08 16.28 -12.70
N THR A 110 -27.21 15.54 -12.72
CA THR A 110 -27.30 14.26 -12.01
C THR A 110 -26.35 13.20 -12.62
N LEU A 111 -26.27 13.15 -13.94
CA LEU A 111 -25.33 12.25 -14.65
C LEU A 111 -23.87 12.62 -14.40
N GLU A 112 -23.54 13.93 -14.43
CA GLU A 112 -22.19 14.41 -14.10
C GLU A 112 -21.83 14.09 -12.66
N HIS A 113 -22.72 14.31 -11.69
CA HIS A 113 -22.50 13.94 -10.31
C HIS A 113 -22.29 12.42 -10.15
N ALA A 114 -23.14 11.62 -10.78
CA ALA A 114 -23.02 10.16 -10.73
C ALA A 114 -21.69 9.67 -11.36
N SER A 115 -21.27 10.25 -12.48
CA SER A 115 -20.01 9.91 -13.13
C SER A 115 -18.79 10.32 -12.31
N LEU A 116 -18.83 11.52 -11.70
CA LEU A 116 -17.78 12.00 -10.78
C LEU A 116 -17.67 11.12 -9.53
N GLU A 117 -18.80 10.72 -8.94
CA GLU A 117 -18.79 9.80 -7.79
C GLU A 117 -18.26 8.42 -8.18
N ALA A 118 -18.63 7.88 -9.33
CA ALA A 118 -18.12 6.61 -9.82
C ALA A 118 -16.59 6.67 -10.03
N SER A 119 -16.11 7.69 -10.74
CA SER A 119 -14.68 7.91 -10.96
C SER A 119 -13.90 8.12 -9.65
N ARG A 120 -14.48 8.83 -8.69
CA ARG A 120 -13.87 9.03 -7.37
C ARG A 120 -13.76 7.70 -6.60
N ARG A 121 -14.80 6.87 -6.62
CA ARG A 121 -14.76 5.53 -5.99
C ARG A 121 -13.71 4.64 -6.63
N GLU A 122 -13.65 4.62 -7.96
CA GLU A 122 -12.64 3.86 -8.71
C GLU A 122 -11.21 4.33 -8.39
N THR A 123 -10.97 5.64 -8.35
CA THR A 123 -9.66 6.20 -7.97
C THR A 123 -9.26 5.83 -6.55
N ILE A 124 -10.20 5.85 -5.59
CA ILE A 124 -9.93 5.45 -4.21
C ILE A 124 -9.55 3.96 -4.15
N LEU A 125 -10.33 3.10 -4.79
CA LEU A 125 -10.09 1.65 -4.81
C LEU A 125 -8.78 1.28 -5.54
N ALA A 126 -8.45 1.98 -6.63
CA ALA A 126 -7.19 1.77 -7.34
C ALA A 126 -5.97 2.26 -6.55
N GLY A 127 -6.11 3.32 -5.74
CA GLY A 127 -5.05 3.86 -4.90
C GLY A 127 -4.84 3.12 -3.57
N MET A 128 -5.68 2.14 -3.21
CA MET A 128 -5.52 1.36 -1.99
C MET A 128 -4.34 0.39 -2.11
N ALA A 129 -3.51 0.33 -1.06
CA ALA A 129 -2.45 -0.68 -0.96
C ALA A 129 -2.98 -2.08 -0.68
N GLU A 130 -4.20 -2.18 -0.16
CA GLU A 130 -4.86 -3.44 0.16
C GLU A 130 -5.56 -4.03 -1.07
N GLY A 131 -5.43 -5.34 -1.25
CA GLY A 131 -6.14 -6.06 -2.31
C GLY A 131 -7.63 -6.18 -1.99
N VAL A 132 -8.50 -5.75 -2.90
CA VAL A 132 -9.95 -5.85 -2.77
C VAL A 132 -10.49 -6.74 -3.89
N LEU A 133 -11.35 -7.70 -3.52
CA LEU A 133 -12.06 -8.58 -4.44
C LEU A 133 -13.52 -8.69 -4.01
N ALA A 134 -14.45 -8.57 -4.95
CA ALA A 134 -15.87 -8.81 -4.75
C ALA A 134 -16.37 -9.92 -5.67
N VAL A 135 -17.19 -10.82 -5.12
CA VAL A 135 -17.76 -11.96 -5.84
C VAL A 135 -19.28 -12.07 -5.62
N ASP A 136 -19.99 -12.62 -6.58
CA ASP A 136 -21.41 -12.92 -6.47
C ASP A 136 -21.67 -14.24 -5.66
N GLU A 137 -22.95 -14.64 -5.57
CA GLU A 137 -23.38 -15.87 -4.89
C GLU A 137 -22.79 -17.16 -5.47
N ARG A 138 -22.34 -17.12 -6.72
CA ARG A 138 -21.72 -18.26 -7.44
C ARG A 138 -20.20 -18.20 -7.45
N LEU A 139 -19.62 -17.24 -6.71
CA LEU A 139 -18.20 -16.92 -6.70
C LEU A 139 -17.67 -16.44 -8.07
N ASN A 140 -18.50 -15.79 -8.88
CA ASN A 140 -18.00 -15.09 -10.05
C ASN A 140 -17.48 -13.71 -9.61
N VAL A 141 -16.39 -13.28 -10.21
CA VAL A 141 -15.75 -12.00 -9.88
C VAL A 141 -16.60 -10.85 -10.41
N ILE A 142 -17.02 -9.97 -9.50
CA ILE A 142 -17.73 -8.72 -9.83
C ILE A 142 -16.73 -7.59 -9.98
N PHE A 143 -15.73 -7.52 -9.08
CA PHE A 143 -14.75 -6.45 -9.02
C PHE A 143 -13.47 -6.92 -8.34
N TYR A 144 -12.34 -6.37 -8.74
CA TYR A 144 -11.08 -6.38 -7.98
C TYR A 144 -10.25 -5.14 -8.34
N ASN A 145 -9.37 -4.72 -7.43
CA ASN A 145 -8.46 -3.60 -7.64
C ASN A 145 -7.07 -4.05 -8.11
N ASP A 146 -6.23 -3.09 -8.49
CA ASP A 146 -4.87 -3.35 -8.97
C ASP A 146 -3.99 -4.04 -7.92
N ALA A 147 -4.14 -3.66 -6.63
CA ALA A 147 -3.37 -4.28 -5.55
C ALA A 147 -3.66 -5.78 -5.44
N PHE A 148 -4.93 -6.21 -5.60
CA PHE A 148 -5.30 -7.62 -5.67
C PHE A 148 -4.66 -8.31 -6.89
N ALA A 149 -4.74 -7.68 -8.07
CA ALA A 149 -4.19 -8.25 -9.30
C ALA A 149 -2.68 -8.47 -9.19
N ILE A 150 -1.96 -7.52 -8.60
CA ILE A 150 -0.51 -7.63 -8.37
C ILE A 150 -0.19 -8.75 -7.38
N ALA A 151 -0.88 -8.78 -6.22
CA ALA A 151 -0.63 -9.75 -5.16
C ALA A 151 -0.84 -11.19 -5.62
N PHE A 152 -1.87 -11.45 -6.43
CA PHE A 152 -2.24 -12.79 -6.89
C PHE A 152 -1.80 -13.10 -8.33
N HIS A 153 -1.04 -12.21 -8.98
CA HIS A 153 -0.64 -12.34 -10.39
C HIS A 153 -1.85 -12.62 -11.30
N ALA A 154 -2.99 -11.99 -10.99
CA ALA A 154 -4.20 -12.15 -11.77
C ALA A 154 -3.99 -11.58 -13.18
N ARG A 155 -4.38 -12.34 -14.21
CA ARG A 155 -4.23 -11.91 -15.60
C ARG A 155 -5.21 -10.79 -15.91
N MET A 156 -4.69 -9.61 -16.21
CA MET A 156 -5.46 -8.45 -16.65
C MET A 156 -5.76 -8.49 -18.15
N PRO A 157 -6.90 -7.98 -18.66
CA PRO A 157 -8.11 -7.64 -17.92
C PRO A 157 -9.00 -8.86 -17.69
N VAL A 158 -9.52 -9.02 -16.48
CA VAL A 158 -10.52 -10.04 -16.22
C VAL A 158 -11.88 -9.46 -16.60
N ALA A 159 -12.58 -10.13 -17.50
CA ALA A 159 -13.97 -9.79 -17.80
C ALA A 159 -14.82 -10.08 -16.53
N GLU A 160 -15.65 -9.12 -16.12
CA GLU A 160 -16.65 -9.30 -15.08
C GLU A 160 -17.48 -10.57 -15.35
N GLY A 161 -17.84 -11.30 -14.30
CA GLY A 161 -18.63 -12.52 -14.39
C GLY A 161 -17.84 -13.80 -14.59
N ARG A 162 -16.50 -13.78 -14.59
CA ARG A 162 -15.69 -15.01 -14.61
C ARG A 162 -15.63 -15.68 -13.24
N PRO A 163 -15.64 -17.02 -13.19
CA PRO A 163 -15.47 -17.75 -11.95
C PRO A 163 -14.14 -17.45 -11.26
N LEU A 164 -14.15 -17.34 -9.93
CA LEU A 164 -12.97 -17.02 -9.12
C LEU A 164 -11.76 -17.93 -9.41
N TYR A 165 -11.99 -19.23 -9.63
CA TYR A 165 -10.93 -20.22 -9.87
C TYR A 165 -10.15 -20.01 -11.18
N GLU A 166 -10.71 -19.27 -12.14
CA GLU A 166 -10.01 -18.87 -13.37
C GLU A 166 -9.08 -17.68 -13.13
N VAL A 167 -9.41 -16.85 -12.16
CA VAL A 167 -8.66 -15.64 -11.80
C VAL A 167 -7.58 -15.95 -10.79
N VAL A 168 -7.94 -16.68 -9.72
CA VAL A 168 -7.07 -17.03 -8.60
C VAL A 168 -7.29 -18.47 -8.18
N ARG A 169 -6.19 -19.23 -8.04
CA ARG A 169 -6.20 -20.62 -7.60
C ARG A 169 -5.72 -20.76 -6.16
N GLU A 170 -6.33 -20.00 -5.24
CA GLU A 170 -5.98 -20.06 -3.83
C GLU A 170 -7.13 -20.69 -3.04
N PRO A 171 -6.94 -21.91 -2.50
CA PRO A 171 -8.01 -22.62 -1.79
C PRO A 171 -8.50 -21.89 -0.54
N ALA A 172 -7.60 -21.22 0.20
CA ALA A 172 -7.95 -20.51 1.43
C ALA A 172 -8.87 -19.31 1.14
N LEU A 173 -8.56 -18.56 0.07
CA LEU A 173 -9.37 -17.43 -0.36
C LEU A 173 -10.76 -17.90 -0.82
N ARG A 174 -10.83 -18.99 -1.54
CA ARG A 174 -12.09 -19.58 -1.97
C ARG A 174 -12.93 -20.03 -0.77
N ALA A 175 -12.34 -20.76 0.17
CA ALA A 175 -13.03 -21.27 1.35
C ALA A 175 -13.66 -20.18 2.21
N ILE A 176 -12.94 -19.08 2.45
CA ILE A 176 -13.47 -17.95 3.24
C ILE A 176 -14.63 -17.25 2.50
N LEU A 177 -14.54 -17.06 1.18
CA LEU A 177 -15.62 -16.45 0.39
C LEU A 177 -16.86 -17.35 0.33
N GLU A 178 -16.70 -18.67 0.11
CA GLU A 178 -17.79 -19.64 0.18
C GLU A 178 -18.49 -19.61 1.54
N ALA A 179 -17.70 -19.61 2.63
CA ALA A 179 -18.25 -19.54 3.99
C ALA A 179 -19.08 -18.28 4.22
N VAL A 180 -18.59 -17.10 3.79
CA VAL A 180 -19.27 -15.80 3.96
C VAL A 180 -20.54 -15.72 3.11
N VAL A 181 -20.49 -16.19 1.88
CA VAL A 181 -21.68 -16.23 0.99
C VAL A 181 -22.77 -17.13 1.58
N LEU A 182 -22.41 -18.28 2.16
CA LEU A 182 -23.36 -19.23 2.74
C LEU A 182 -23.90 -18.77 4.10
N SER A 183 -23.02 -18.35 5.02
CA SER A 183 -23.40 -17.95 6.39
C SER A 183 -24.00 -16.56 6.48
N GLN A 184 -23.68 -15.68 5.52
CA GLN A 184 -23.99 -14.24 5.57
C GLN A 184 -23.41 -13.57 6.82
N GLU A 185 -22.31 -14.09 7.35
CA GLU A 185 -21.56 -13.53 8.47
C GLU A 185 -20.14 -13.13 8.03
N ALA A 186 -19.56 -12.12 8.67
CA ALA A 186 -18.19 -11.71 8.41
C ALA A 186 -17.20 -12.78 8.86
N ALA A 187 -16.16 -13.02 8.09
CA ALA A 187 -15.09 -13.95 8.42
C ALA A 187 -13.71 -13.31 8.28
N LYS A 188 -12.78 -13.76 9.13
CA LYS A 188 -11.38 -13.35 9.11
C LYS A 188 -10.49 -14.57 9.10
N GLN A 189 -9.51 -14.61 8.20
CA GLN A 189 -8.57 -15.71 8.09
C GLN A 189 -7.20 -15.22 7.64
N GLN A 190 -6.15 -15.80 8.22
CA GLN A 190 -4.79 -15.60 7.76
C GLN A 190 -4.33 -16.81 6.95
N PHE A 191 -3.62 -16.58 5.85
CA PHE A 191 -3.05 -17.64 5.02
C PHE A 191 -1.77 -17.17 4.34
N GLN A 192 -0.95 -18.15 3.95
CA GLN A 192 0.28 -17.90 3.21
C GLN A 192 0.07 -18.24 1.74
N LEU A 193 0.49 -17.36 0.83
CA LEU A 193 0.47 -17.57 -0.61
C LEU A 193 1.76 -18.25 -1.05
N PRO A 194 1.73 -19.53 -1.45
CA PRO A 194 2.93 -20.23 -1.91
C PRO A 194 3.50 -19.64 -3.21
N SER A 195 2.64 -19.10 -4.08
CA SER A 195 3.00 -18.54 -5.39
C SER A 195 3.67 -17.18 -5.32
N ALA A 196 3.45 -16.41 -4.25
CA ALA A 196 3.97 -15.05 -4.09
C ALA A 196 5.13 -14.99 -3.09
N ALA A 197 6.19 -15.78 -3.31
CA ALA A 197 7.40 -15.81 -2.46
C ALA A 197 7.10 -16.03 -0.96
N GLY A 198 5.99 -16.71 -0.63
CA GLY A 198 5.59 -16.98 0.75
C GLY A 198 5.00 -15.78 1.50
N HIS A 199 4.43 -14.81 0.82
CA HIS A 199 3.74 -13.69 1.45
C HIS A 199 2.55 -14.16 2.29
N TRP A 200 2.35 -13.51 3.42
CA TRP A 200 1.24 -13.75 4.34
C TRP A 200 0.17 -12.68 4.15
N PHE A 201 -1.06 -13.13 3.98
CA PHE A 201 -2.22 -12.25 3.87
C PHE A 201 -3.22 -12.49 4.99
N GLU A 202 -3.80 -11.42 5.48
CA GLU A 202 -4.98 -11.45 6.33
C GLU A 202 -6.19 -11.05 5.48
N ALA A 203 -7.11 -11.99 5.30
CA ALA A 203 -8.36 -11.79 4.56
C ALA A 203 -9.49 -11.43 5.52
N HIS A 204 -10.13 -10.29 5.28
CA HIS A 204 -11.35 -9.86 5.93
C HIS A 204 -12.48 -9.94 4.91
N ALA A 205 -13.33 -10.95 5.01
CA ALA A 205 -14.44 -11.15 4.11
C ALA A 205 -15.77 -10.73 4.77
N LEU A 206 -16.53 -9.93 4.04
CA LEU A 206 -17.81 -9.35 4.48
C LEU A 206 -18.90 -9.70 3.47
N PRO A 207 -20.11 -10.08 3.92
CA PRO A 207 -21.25 -10.27 3.02
C PRO A 207 -21.78 -8.93 2.53
N PHE A 208 -22.27 -8.89 1.31
CA PHE A 208 -23.03 -7.76 0.77
C PHE A 208 -24.18 -8.26 -0.11
N LYS A 209 -25.13 -7.38 -0.41
CA LYS A 209 -26.24 -7.67 -1.32
C LYS A 209 -26.20 -6.70 -2.50
N ASP A 210 -26.01 -7.23 -3.70
CA ASP A 210 -26.20 -6.47 -4.94
C ASP A 210 -27.55 -6.84 -5.55
N ARG A 211 -28.40 -5.82 -5.80
CA ARG A 211 -29.75 -5.99 -6.38
C ARG A 211 -30.55 -7.15 -5.74
N SER A 212 -30.42 -7.34 -4.42
CA SER A 212 -31.01 -8.42 -3.63
C SER A 212 -30.37 -9.80 -3.80
N LEU A 213 -29.26 -9.93 -4.53
CA LEU A 213 -28.47 -11.16 -4.59
C LEU A 213 -27.35 -11.12 -3.54
N PRO A 214 -27.11 -12.21 -2.81
CA PRO A 214 -26.01 -12.29 -1.85
C PRO A 214 -24.67 -12.34 -2.58
N GLY A 215 -23.66 -11.70 -2.00
CA GLY A 215 -22.28 -11.74 -2.46
C GLY A 215 -21.33 -11.60 -1.31
N ALA A 216 -20.03 -11.62 -1.57
CA ALA A 216 -18.99 -11.36 -0.60
C ALA A 216 -17.92 -10.42 -1.15
N VAL A 217 -17.47 -9.50 -0.32
CA VAL A 217 -16.28 -8.69 -0.56
C VAL A 217 -15.19 -9.12 0.41
N VAL A 218 -13.98 -9.29 -0.09
CA VAL A 218 -12.81 -9.56 0.75
C VAL A 218 -11.78 -8.45 0.57
N VAL A 219 -11.23 -7.99 1.69
CA VAL A 219 -10.09 -7.11 1.76
C VAL A 219 -8.89 -7.92 2.23
N LEU A 220 -7.78 -7.82 1.52
CA LEU A 220 -6.54 -8.55 1.75
C LEU A 220 -5.45 -7.61 2.19
N HIS A 221 -5.00 -7.78 3.40
CA HIS A 221 -3.91 -7.02 3.99
C HIS A 221 -2.64 -7.88 3.98
N ASP A 222 -1.54 -7.36 3.38
CA ASP A 222 -0.24 -8.04 3.45
C ASP A 222 0.35 -7.86 4.85
N ILE A 223 0.45 -8.97 5.59
CA ILE A 223 1.00 -9.03 6.94
C ILE A 223 2.38 -9.70 6.98
N SER A 224 3.05 -9.81 5.82
CA SER A 224 4.32 -10.53 5.70
C SER A 224 5.41 -9.96 6.63
N ASP A 225 5.51 -8.65 6.75
CA ASP A 225 6.50 -8.02 7.61
C ASP A 225 6.18 -8.21 9.10
N ILE A 226 4.89 -8.19 9.46
CA ILE A 226 4.42 -8.50 10.82
C ILE A 226 4.77 -9.94 11.17
N GLN A 227 4.44 -10.89 10.29
CA GLN A 227 4.71 -12.31 10.48
C GLN A 227 6.21 -12.62 10.55
N ARG A 228 7.03 -11.97 9.70
CA ARG A 228 8.50 -12.09 9.76
C ARG A 228 9.05 -11.61 11.10
N THR A 229 8.57 -10.46 11.57
CA THR A 229 8.99 -9.89 12.86
C THR A 229 8.57 -10.77 14.02
N GLU A 230 7.34 -11.29 14.01
CA GLU A 230 6.84 -12.18 15.04
C GLU A 230 7.57 -13.53 15.06
N GLN A 231 7.86 -14.10 13.88
CA GLN A 231 8.64 -15.33 13.76
C GLN A 231 10.08 -15.13 14.26
N ALA A 232 10.72 -14.03 13.85
CA ALA A 232 12.07 -13.69 14.34
C ALA A 232 12.09 -13.53 15.86
N ARG A 233 11.03 -12.97 16.47
CA ARG A 233 10.90 -12.88 17.93
C ARG A 233 10.73 -14.26 18.59
N LYS A 234 9.90 -15.13 18.02
CA LYS A 234 9.73 -16.52 18.52
C LYS A 234 11.05 -17.29 18.45
N ASP A 235 11.74 -17.20 17.31
CA ASP A 235 13.02 -17.85 17.10
C ASP A 235 14.09 -17.31 18.06
N PHE A 236 14.10 -16.00 18.32
CA PHE A 236 14.97 -15.36 19.30
C PHE A 236 14.78 -15.95 20.70
N VAL A 237 13.52 -15.99 21.21
CA VAL A 237 13.22 -16.54 22.54
C VAL A 237 13.60 -18.01 22.65
N ALA A 238 13.32 -18.81 21.62
CA ALA A 238 13.69 -20.22 21.56
C ALA A 238 15.22 -20.39 21.61
N ASN A 239 15.95 -19.62 20.81
CA ASN A 239 17.41 -19.67 20.75
C ASN A 239 18.06 -19.21 22.08
N VAL A 240 17.55 -18.14 22.71
CA VAL A 240 17.99 -17.70 24.05
C VAL A 240 17.84 -18.86 25.05
N SER A 241 16.66 -19.49 25.08
CA SER A 241 16.40 -20.61 26.00
C SER A 241 17.35 -21.77 25.80
N HIS A 242 17.66 -22.11 24.56
CA HIS A 242 18.61 -23.16 24.23
C HIS A 242 20.06 -22.80 24.59
N GLU A 243 20.52 -21.59 24.27
CA GLU A 243 21.90 -21.15 24.54
C GLU A 243 22.17 -20.92 26.04
N LEU A 244 21.14 -20.65 26.86
CA LEU A 244 21.27 -20.60 28.32
C LEU A 244 21.22 -22.00 28.97
N ARG A 245 20.35 -22.90 28.48
CA ARG A 245 20.17 -24.24 29.07
C ARG A 245 21.42 -25.10 28.95
N THR A 246 22.13 -25.03 27.84
CA THR A 246 23.31 -25.86 27.57
C THR A 246 24.44 -25.61 28.57
N PRO A 247 24.95 -24.37 28.79
CA PRO A 247 26.00 -24.11 29.79
C PRO A 247 25.54 -24.41 31.22
N LEU A 248 24.27 -24.13 31.55
CA LEU A 248 23.68 -24.39 32.87
C LEU A 248 23.67 -25.90 33.17
N ALA A 249 23.26 -26.74 32.20
CA ALA A 249 23.28 -28.17 32.34
C ALA A 249 24.72 -28.71 32.50
N ALA A 250 25.71 -28.15 31.79
CA ALA A 250 27.11 -28.50 31.95
C ALA A 250 27.64 -28.12 33.31
N ILE A 251 27.41 -26.89 33.79
CA ILE A 251 27.79 -26.44 35.15
C ILE A 251 27.23 -27.40 36.19
N ARG A 252 25.92 -27.70 36.12
CA ARG A 252 25.27 -28.60 37.07
C ARG A 252 25.89 -30.02 37.03
N GLY A 253 26.03 -30.60 35.82
CA GLY A 253 26.56 -31.97 35.72
C GLY A 253 28.00 -32.12 36.24
N TYR A 254 28.88 -31.17 35.93
CA TYR A 254 30.26 -31.20 36.47
C TYR A 254 30.29 -30.94 37.98
N ALA A 255 29.40 -30.07 38.51
CA ALA A 255 29.30 -29.86 39.94
C ALA A 255 28.76 -31.12 40.67
N GLU A 256 27.75 -31.78 40.15
CA GLU A 256 27.22 -33.06 40.66
C GLU A 256 28.32 -34.13 40.64
N THR A 257 29.09 -34.26 39.55
CA THR A 257 30.19 -35.23 39.44
C THR A 257 31.32 -34.94 40.46
N LEU A 258 31.63 -33.67 40.72
CA LEU A 258 32.60 -33.30 41.77
C LEU A 258 32.12 -33.70 43.16
N LEU A 259 30.83 -33.52 43.46
CA LEU A 259 30.22 -33.89 44.73
C LEU A 259 30.16 -35.43 44.91
N ASP A 260 29.97 -36.19 43.82
CA ASP A 260 29.91 -37.66 43.80
C ASP A 260 31.26 -38.35 43.92
N GLY A 261 32.33 -37.59 44.32
CA GLY A 261 33.64 -38.15 44.65
C GLY A 261 34.80 -37.66 43.76
N ALA A 262 34.54 -37.04 42.61
CA ALA A 262 35.58 -36.51 41.74
C ALA A 262 36.35 -35.33 42.38
N LEU A 263 35.91 -34.78 43.48
CA LEU A 263 36.58 -33.72 44.23
C LEU A 263 37.92 -34.19 44.81
N GLU A 264 38.00 -35.49 45.18
CA GLU A 264 39.20 -36.11 45.76
C GLU A 264 40.25 -36.52 44.71
N ASP A 265 39.86 -36.59 43.44
CA ASP A 265 40.75 -36.90 42.32
C ASP A 265 41.45 -35.64 41.81
N SER A 266 42.71 -35.43 42.21
CA SER A 266 43.46 -34.24 41.84
C SER A 266 43.80 -34.14 40.37
N ALA A 267 43.62 -35.21 39.56
CA ALA A 267 43.90 -35.21 38.13
C ALA A 267 42.71 -34.59 37.34
N ILE A 268 41.47 -34.70 37.85
CA ILE A 268 40.27 -34.29 37.14
C ILE A 268 39.50 -33.12 37.80
N ASN A 269 39.65 -32.94 39.16
CA ASN A 269 38.88 -31.92 39.85
C ASN A 269 39.14 -30.50 39.30
N ARG A 270 40.42 -30.16 39.09
CA ARG A 270 40.80 -28.85 38.50
C ARG A 270 40.20 -28.63 37.12
N ARG A 271 40.24 -29.66 36.26
CA ARG A 271 39.66 -29.61 34.93
C ARG A 271 38.14 -29.37 34.98
N PHE A 272 37.42 -30.01 35.90
CA PHE A 272 35.97 -29.83 36.04
C PHE A 272 35.65 -28.44 36.53
N VAL A 273 36.40 -27.90 37.50
CA VAL A 273 36.27 -26.50 37.96
C VAL A 273 36.56 -25.53 36.81
N GLU A 274 37.60 -25.76 35.99
CA GLU A 274 37.92 -24.94 34.82
C GLU A 274 36.75 -24.95 33.80
N VAL A 275 36.10 -26.10 33.58
CA VAL A 275 34.91 -26.19 32.70
C VAL A 275 33.75 -25.40 33.29
N ILE A 276 33.46 -25.54 34.61
CA ILE A 276 32.39 -24.76 35.28
C ILE A 276 32.66 -23.27 35.12
N LEU A 277 33.90 -22.82 35.38
CA LEU A 277 34.29 -21.42 35.25
C LEU A 277 34.08 -20.92 33.81
N SER A 278 34.53 -21.70 32.81
CA SER A 278 34.37 -21.31 31.39
C SER A 278 32.90 -21.21 30.96
N GLN A 279 32.05 -22.13 31.46
CA GLN A 279 30.61 -22.07 31.16
C GLN A 279 29.92 -20.91 31.88
N SER A 280 30.36 -20.57 33.11
CA SER A 280 29.85 -19.39 33.85
C SER A 280 30.21 -18.09 33.15
N ILE A 281 31.45 -17.93 32.67
CA ILE A 281 31.88 -16.77 31.88
C ILE A 281 31.04 -16.68 30.60
N ARG A 282 30.83 -17.80 29.90
CA ARG A 282 29.99 -17.84 28.70
C ARG A 282 28.57 -17.40 29.00
N LEU A 283 27.95 -17.86 30.08
CA LEU A 283 26.61 -17.51 30.47
C LEU A 283 26.48 -16.02 30.77
N ASN A 284 27.49 -15.45 31.47
CA ASN A 284 27.57 -14.01 31.74
C ASN A 284 27.66 -13.20 30.44
N ASN A 285 28.45 -13.63 29.45
CA ASN A 285 28.55 -12.97 28.16
C ASN A 285 27.22 -13.00 27.40
N ILE A 286 26.51 -14.14 27.40
CA ILE A 286 25.17 -14.24 26.78
C ILE A 286 24.20 -13.26 27.46
N ALA A 287 24.19 -13.21 28.80
CA ALA A 287 23.32 -12.31 29.56
C ALA A 287 23.64 -10.83 29.25
N SER A 288 24.92 -10.47 29.20
CA SER A 288 25.36 -9.12 28.82
C SER A 288 24.94 -8.75 27.41
N ASP A 289 25.16 -9.65 26.43
CA ASP A 289 24.74 -9.43 25.04
C ASP A 289 23.21 -9.23 24.92
N LEU A 290 22.44 -10.00 25.69
CA LEU A 290 20.96 -9.89 25.73
C LEU A 290 20.50 -8.55 26.32
N LEU A 291 21.15 -8.07 27.40
CA LEU A 291 20.85 -6.77 27.97
C LEU A 291 21.12 -5.65 26.97
N VAL A 292 22.25 -5.71 26.27
CA VAL A 292 22.58 -4.76 25.20
C VAL A 292 21.51 -4.74 24.09
N LEU A 293 21.11 -5.90 23.61
CA LEU A 293 20.04 -6.00 22.58
C LEU A 293 18.71 -5.47 23.11
N SER A 294 18.35 -5.77 24.37
CA SER A 294 17.13 -5.26 25.00
C SER A 294 17.13 -3.73 25.11
N GLU A 295 18.28 -3.13 25.45
CA GLU A 295 18.42 -1.67 25.48
C GLU A 295 18.40 -1.07 24.08
N LEU A 296 18.98 -1.76 23.11
CA LEU A 296 18.89 -1.37 21.69
C LEU A 296 17.47 -1.53 21.13
N ASP A 297 16.69 -2.55 21.48
CA ASP A 297 15.30 -2.72 21.06
C ASP A 297 14.37 -1.69 21.74
N SER A 298 14.73 -1.15 22.90
CA SER A 298 13.97 -0.07 23.55
C SER A 298 14.25 1.26 22.85
N ASN A 299 13.18 1.97 22.42
CA ASN A 299 13.31 3.29 21.77
C ASN A 299 13.69 4.44 22.72
N ALA A 300 14.07 4.15 23.95
CA ALA A 300 14.49 5.17 24.91
C ALA A 300 15.96 5.50 24.71
N PRO A 301 16.34 6.72 24.28
CA PRO A 301 17.72 7.15 24.26
C PRO A 301 18.20 7.27 25.72
N ALA A 302 19.05 6.35 26.14
CA ALA A 302 19.65 6.39 27.49
C ALA A 302 20.60 7.59 27.66
N THR A 303 21.11 8.15 26.54
CA THR A 303 22.05 9.28 26.50
C THR A 303 21.85 10.08 25.21
N SER A 304 22.17 11.36 25.22
CA SER A 304 22.22 12.16 23.99
C SER A 304 23.47 11.79 23.18
N PRO A 305 23.38 11.80 21.82
CA PRO A 305 24.55 11.59 20.98
C PRO A 305 25.60 12.68 21.25
N GLU A 306 26.86 12.29 21.27
CA GLU A 306 28.01 13.19 21.50
C GLU A 306 28.99 13.15 20.31
N HIS A 307 29.89 14.14 20.25
CA HIS A 307 30.99 14.15 19.29
C HIS A 307 32.06 13.16 19.74
N VAL A 308 32.20 12.05 19.03
CA VAL A 308 33.08 10.96 19.37
C VAL A 308 34.35 10.99 18.52
N PRO A 309 35.52 11.27 19.09
CA PRO A 309 36.82 11.11 18.42
C PRO A 309 37.07 9.62 18.16
N LEU A 310 37.17 9.23 16.89
CA LEU A 310 37.28 7.80 16.54
C LEU A 310 38.59 7.17 16.96
N LEU A 311 39.68 7.93 16.91
CA LEU A 311 40.99 7.45 17.30
C LEU A 311 41.02 6.92 18.74
N ASP A 312 40.45 7.68 19.67
CA ASP A 312 40.35 7.29 21.09
C ASP A 312 39.54 6.01 21.28
N VAL A 313 38.45 5.84 20.52
CA VAL A 313 37.58 4.66 20.61
C VAL A 313 38.28 3.42 20.04
N ILE A 314 38.96 3.57 18.90
CA ILE A 314 39.76 2.49 18.26
C ILE A 314 40.86 2.04 19.20
N GLU A 315 41.63 2.96 19.78
CA GLU A 315 42.67 2.64 20.72
C GLU A 315 42.14 1.95 21.99
N SER A 316 41.02 2.39 22.53
CA SER A 316 40.38 1.76 23.68
C SER A 316 39.90 0.35 23.35
N ALA A 317 39.29 0.13 22.18
CA ALA A 317 38.88 -1.18 21.73
C ALA A 317 40.07 -2.13 21.51
N ILE A 318 41.16 -1.65 20.92
CA ILE A 318 42.39 -2.43 20.75
C ILE A 318 42.95 -2.86 22.11
N ARG A 319 43.08 -1.94 23.08
CA ARG A 319 43.54 -2.25 24.44
C ARG A 319 42.70 -3.34 25.11
N THR A 320 41.39 -3.32 24.90
CA THR A 320 40.45 -4.30 25.47
C THR A 320 40.73 -5.72 24.98
N VAL A 321 41.12 -5.90 23.70
CA VAL A 321 41.34 -7.22 23.11
C VAL A 321 42.80 -7.66 23.06
N GLU A 322 43.76 -6.79 23.45
CA GLU A 322 45.18 -7.01 23.33
C GLU A 322 45.66 -8.28 24.06
N SER A 323 45.20 -8.51 25.29
CA SER A 323 45.53 -9.71 26.06
C SER A 323 45.04 -10.99 25.38
N SER A 324 43.84 -10.97 24.78
CA SER A 324 43.28 -12.10 24.03
C SER A 324 44.06 -12.36 22.74
N ALA A 325 44.47 -11.29 22.05
CA ALA A 325 45.31 -11.37 20.86
C ALA A 325 46.69 -11.96 21.16
N ALA A 326 47.35 -11.52 22.23
CA ALA A 326 48.63 -12.04 22.66
C ALA A 326 48.57 -13.55 22.99
N LEU A 327 47.54 -14.00 23.71
CA LEU A 327 47.31 -15.41 24.03
C LEU A 327 47.11 -16.29 22.78
N ARG A 328 46.63 -15.71 21.68
CA ARG A 328 46.37 -16.41 20.41
C ARG A 328 47.46 -16.18 19.37
N GLN A 329 48.53 -15.46 19.73
CA GLN A 329 49.62 -15.10 18.82
C GLN A 329 49.15 -14.33 17.60
N VAL A 330 48.17 -13.44 17.78
CA VAL A 330 47.63 -12.57 16.72
C VAL A 330 48.13 -11.15 16.93
N ARG A 331 48.67 -10.54 15.87
CA ARG A 331 49.16 -9.17 15.91
C ARG A 331 48.04 -8.21 15.52
N ILE A 332 47.73 -7.23 16.35
CA ILE A 332 46.85 -6.13 16.00
C ILE A 332 47.70 -4.95 15.53
N VAL A 333 47.39 -4.41 14.36
CA VAL A 333 48.04 -3.26 13.76
C VAL A 333 47.02 -2.18 13.52
N GLN A 334 47.28 -1.01 14.08
CA GLN A 334 46.56 0.19 13.75
C GLN A 334 47.23 0.78 12.51
N GLY A 335 46.49 0.86 11.40
CA GLY A 335 46.94 1.48 10.17
C GLY A 335 46.66 2.99 10.18
N ASP A 336 46.57 3.57 9.00
CA ASP A 336 46.22 4.98 8.85
C ASP A 336 44.85 5.28 9.41
N CYS A 337 44.83 6.05 10.51
CA CYS A 337 43.59 6.54 11.11
C CYS A 337 43.62 8.07 11.08
N GLN A 338 42.85 8.65 10.19
CA GLN A 338 42.67 10.10 10.17
C GLN A 338 41.90 10.54 11.44
N ASP A 339 42.20 11.73 11.92
CA ASP A 339 41.45 12.31 13.03
C ASP A 339 40.01 12.66 12.57
N CYS A 340 39.11 11.71 12.81
CA CYS A 340 37.72 11.78 12.43
C CYS A 340 36.83 11.84 13.68
N VAL A 341 35.79 12.67 13.61
CA VAL A 341 34.79 12.79 14.67
C VAL A 341 33.43 12.39 14.07
N VAL A 342 32.69 11.56 14.78
CA VAL A 342 31.32 11.16 14.41
C VAL A 342 30.34 11.56 15.50
N LEU A 343 29.09 11.79 15.14
CA LEU A 343 28.02 11.99 16.12
C LEU A 343 27.46 10.62 16.53
N GLY A 344 27.52 10.30 17.82
CA GLY A 344 27.05 9.00 18.28
C GLY A 344 27.24 8.76 19.76
N PHE A 345 27.25 7.47 20.12
CA PHE A 345 27.39 7.02 21.50
C PHE A 345 28.74 6.34 21.66
N ARG A 346 29.68 7.00 22.32
CA ARG A 346 31.06 6.51 22.49
C ARG A 346 31.13 5.06 22.99
N TYR A 347 30.42 4.75 24.07
CA TYR A 347 30.43 3.40 24.65
C TYR A 347 29.89 2.33 23.68
N ARG A 348 28.84 2.66 22.91
CA ARG A 348 28.26 1.73 21.94
C ARG A 348 29.17 1.49 20.74
N LEU A 349 29.81 2.54 20.24
CA LEU A 349 30.79 2.41 19.17
C LEU A 349 31.99 1.59 19.59
N GLU A 350 32.51 1.82 20.81
CA GLU A 350 33.58 1.02 21.40
C GLU A 350 33.17 -0.46 21.50
N GLN A 351 31.98 -0.76 21.98
CA GLN A 351 31.42 -2.11 22.06
C GLN A 351 31.32 -2.77 20.67
N ALA A 352 30.90 -2.04 19.64
CA ALA A 352 30.85 -2.56 18.27
C ALA A 352 32.25 -2.92 17.76
N LEU A 353 33.23 -2.04 17.98
CA LEU A 353 34.62 -2.28 17.59
C LEU A 353 35.25 -3.45 18.36
N VAL A 354 35.02 -3.55 19.68
CA VAL A 354 35.46 -4.69 20.49
C VAL A 354 34.90 -6.00 19.95
N ASN A 355 33.61 -6.03 19.58
CA ASN A 355 33.00 -7.23 18.99
C ASN A 355 33.63 -7.62 17.65
N LEU A 356 33.95 -6.66 16.77
CA LEU A 356 34.66 -6.95 15.52
C LEU A 356 36.09 -7.43 15.74
N LEU A 357 36.84 -6.76 16.61
CA LEU A 357 38.23 -7.12 16.95
C LEU A 357 38.32 -8.48 17.63
N ASP A 358 37.42 -8.77 18.58
CA ASP A 358 37.37 -10.06 19.25
C ASP A 358 37.06 -11.21 18.27
N ASN A 359 36.14 -10.97 17.30
CA ASN A 359 35.91 -11.92 16.21
C ASN A 359 37.14 -12.08 15.31
N ALA A 360 37.81 -11.00 14.93
CA ALA A 360 39.00 -11.03 14.10
C ALA A 360 40.16 -11.78 14.77
N VAL A 361 40.29 -11.67 16.10
CA VAL A 361 41.25 -12.41 16.89
C VAL A 361 40.83 -13.89 17.08
N LYS A 362 39.58 -14.15 17.41
CA LYS A 362 39.04 -15.50 17.67
C LYS A 362 39.10 -16.42 16.47
N PHE A 363 38.88 -15.90 15.29
CA PHE A 363 38.83 -16.67 14.04
C PHE A 363 40.07 -16.51 13.17
N ASN A 364 41.13 -15.91 13.73
CA ASN A 364 42.43 -15.83 13.07
C ASN A 364 43.19 -17.16 13.12
N LYS A 365 44.25 -17.22 12.37
CA LYS A 365 45.29 -18.28 12.43
C LYS A 365 46.41 -17.84 13.35
N PRO A 366 47.22 -18.78 13.92
CA PRO A 366 48.44 -18.43 14.62
C PRO A 366 49.34 -17.55 13.73
N ASP A 367 50.03 -16.60 14.34
CA ASP A 367 50.86 -15.57 13.66
C ASP A 367 50.11 -14.70 12.66
N GLY A 368 48.78 -14.67 12.76
CA GLY A 368 47.91 -13.84 11.92
C GLY A 368 47.92 -12.38 12.36
N GLN A 369 47.29 -11.56 11.52
CA GLN A 369 47.20 -10.11 11.71
C GLN A 369 45.77 -9.64 11.68
N VAL A 370 45.46 -8.61 12.47
CA VAL A 370 44.26 -7.80 12.41
C VAL A 370 44.70 -6.37 12.14
N LEU A 371 44.17 -5.77 11.07
CA LEU A 371 44.45 -4.40 10.68
C LEU A 371 43.19 -3.56 10.89
N VAL A 372 43.34 -2.41 11.56
CA VAL A 372 42.25 -1.42 11.74
C VAL A 372 42.64 -0.14 11.05
N GLU A 373 41.80 0.31 10.14
CA GLU A 373 41.99 1.56 9.37
C GLU A 373 40.79 2.45 9.49
N CYS A 374 41.00 3.75 9.44
CA CYS A 374 39.93 4.76 9.50
C CYS A 374 40.24 5.91 8.54
N ALA A 375 39.32 6.21 7.62
CA ALA A 375 39.50 7.27 6.64
C ALA A 375 38.20 7.96 6.31
N ARG A 376 38.27 9.23 5.91
CA ARG A 376 37.12 9.95 5.31
C ARG A 376 36.93 9.48 3.87
N THR A 377 35.68 9.26 3.49
CA THR A 377 35.30 8.99 2.11
C THR A 377 35.07 10.30 1.36
N ALA A 378 35.06 10.24 0.02
CA ALA A 378 34.78 11.39 -0.83
C ALA A 378 33.38 12.00 -0.59
N ASP A 379 32.43 11.19 -0.13
CA ASP A 379 31.04 11.59 0.15
C ASP A 379 30.85 12.19 1.56
N GLY A 380 31.95 12.47 2.28
CA GLY A 380 31.89 13.09 3.61
C GLY A 380 31.48 12.11 4.73
N GLN A 381 31.55 10.81 4.51
CA GLN A 381 31.38 9.79 5.54
C GLN A 381 32.73 9.35 6.12
N VAL A 382 32.70 8.70 7.26
CA VAL A 382 33.88 8.00 7.82
C VAL A 382 33.73 6.51 7.59
N ARG A 383 34.76 5.91 7.02
CA ARG A 383 34.92 4.48 6.86
C ARG A 383 35.88 3.93 7.92
N ILE A 384 35.43 2.96 8.70
CA ILE A 384 36.26 2.18 9.61
C ILE A 384 36.32 0.77 9.05
N ALA A 385 37.51 0.25 8.79
CA ALA A 385 37.75 -1.10 8.28
C ALA A 385 38.49 -1.93 9.31
N VAL A 386 37.98 -3.12 9.64
CA VAL A 386 38.64 -4.15 10.47
C VAL A 386 38.88 -5.35 9.59
N SER A 387 40.16 -5.62 9.26
CA SER A 387 40.58 -6.68 8.35
C SER A 387 41.36 -7.73 9.12
N ASP A 388 41.09 -9.02 8.91
CA ASP A 388 41.83 -10.14 9.48
C ASP A 388 42.41 -11.06 8.41
N THR A 389 43.46 -11.80 8.76
CA THR A 389 44.08 -12.82 7.91
C THR A 389 43.61 -14.24 8.29
N GLY A 390 42.46 -14.36 8.90
CA GLY A 390 41.94 -15.59 9.47
C GLY A 390 41.37 -16.58 8.44
N ILE A 391 40.48 -17.43 8.93
CA ILE A 391 39.89 -18.54 8.13
C ILE A 391 38.97 -18.09 7.01
N GLY A 392 38.46 -16.85 7.07
CA GLY A 392 37.47 -16.35 6.15
C GLY A 392 36.08 -17.00 6.30
N ILE A 393 35.13 -16.50 5.52
CA ILE A 393 33.71 -16.90 5.55
C ILE A 393 33.29 -17.31 4.15
N HIS A 394 32.57 -18.42 4.02
CA HIS A 394 32.02 -18.85 2.73
C HIS A 394 30.91 -17.90 2.26
N SER A 395 30.80 -17.63 0.96
CA SER A 395 29.84 -16.70 0.35
C SER A 395 28.40 -16.91 0.78
N ASP A 396 27.97 -18.18 0.91
CA ASP A 396 26.60 -18.55 1.28
C ASP A 396 26.20 -18.07 2.69
N ASN A 397 27.20 -17.84 3.55
CA ASN A 397 26.98 -17.44 4.94
C ASN A 397 27.01 -15.91 5.12
N LEU A 398 27.60 -15.14 4.17
CA LEU A 398 27.81 -13.70 4.32
C LEU A 398 26.52 -12.91 4.59
N LYS A 399 25.41 -13.32 3.97
CA LYS A 399 24.10 -12.67 4.17
C LYS A 399 23.52 -12.93 5.55
N ARG A 400 23.95 -14.01 6.22
CA ARG A 400 23.36 -14.52 7.46
C ARG A 400 24.18 -14.24 8.72
N ILE A 401 25.44 -13.85 8.60
CA ILE A 401 26.33 -13.67 9.77
C ILE A 401 25.87 -12.58 10.73
N PHE A 402 25.00 -11.67 10.29
CA PHE A 402 24.38 -10.63 11.11
C PHE A 402 23.04 -11.06 11.76
N GLU A 403 22.54 -12.28 11.43
CA GLU A 403 21.35 -12.83 12.10
C GLU A 403 21.69 -13.17 13.57
N ARG A 404 20.75 -12.90 14.48
CA ARG A 404 20.93 -13.20 15.92
C ARG A 404 21.10 -14.71 16.12
N PHE A 405 22.11 -15.14 16.90
CA PHE A 405 22.50 -16.54 17.17
C PHE A 405 23.02 -17.33 15.97
N TYR A 406 23.25 -16.70 14.82
CA TYR A 406 23.79 -17.39 13.66
C TYR A 406 25.24 -17.72 13.84
N ARG A 407 25.65 -18.91 13.42
CA ARG A 407 27.03 -19.43 13.45
C ARG A 407 27.28 -20.32 12.25
N VAL A 408 28.37 -20.09 11.55
CA VAL A 408 28.77 -20.89 10.38
C VAL A 408 29.09 -22.34 10.82
N ASP A 409 29.79 -22.52 11.94
CA ASP A 409 30.11 -23.82 12.56
C ASP A 409 29.75 -23.77 14.05
N LYS A 410 28.68 -24.47 14.43
CA LYS A 410 28.20 -24.54 15.82
C LYS A 410 29.19 -25.23 16.77
N ALA A 411 29.97 -26.24 16.29
CA ALA A 411 30.88 -26.99 17.12
C ALA A 411 32.17 -26.19 17.41
N ARG A 412 32.76 -25.60 16.38
CA ARG A 412 33.96 -24.77 16.48
C ARG A 412 33.71 -23.50 17.29
N SER A 413 32.61 -22.81 17.00
CA SER A 413 32.24 -21.58 17.70
C SER A 413 31.96 -21.80 19.19
N ARG A 414 31.48 -22.99 19.61
CA ARG A 414 31.29 -23.34 21.02
C ARG A 414 32.66 -23.47 21.74
N ARG A 415 33.68 -24.05 21.10
CA ARG A 415 35.03 -24.17 21.69
C ARG A 415 35.71 -22.81 21.83
N VAL A 416 35.42 -21.86 20.95
CA VAL A 416 36.02 -20.53 20.93
C VAL A 416 35.22 -19.51 21.77
N GLY A 417 34.08 -19.89 22.33
CA GLY A 417 33.28 -19.06 23.25
C GLY A 417 32.37 -18.01 22.59
N GLY A 418 32.06 -18.18 21.30
CA GLY A 418 31.16 -17.24 20.62
C GLY A 418 29.67 -17.40 21.05
N THR A 419 28.95 -16.31 21.24
CA THR A 419 27.51 -16.28 21.54
C THR A 419 26.62 -16.33 20.27
N GLY A 420 27.17 -15.85 19.14
CA GLY A 420 26.40 -15.60 17.90
C GLY A 420 25.55 -14.32 17.93
N LEU A 421 25.78 -13.48 18.94
CA LEU A 421 25.10 -12.19 19.10
C LEU A 421 25.99 -11.00 18.74
N GLY A 422 27.31 -11.13 18.82
CA GLY A 422 28.23 -10.01 18.65
C GLY A 422 28.09 -9.25 17.34
N LEU A 423 27.95 -9.94 16.17
CA LEU A 423 27.80 -9.29 14.88
C LEU A 423 26.41 -8.66 14.71
N SER A 424 25.36 -9.25 15.28
CA SER A 424 24.02 -8.62 15.27
C SER A 424 24.00 -7.36 16.15
N ILE A 425 24.74 -7.35 17.27
CA ILE A 425 24.92 -6.17 18.11
C ILE A 425 25.67 -5.07 17.34
N VAL A 426 26.74 -5.42 16.61
CA VAL A 426 27.45 -4.46 15.75
C VAL A 426 26.51 -3.81 14.76
N LYS A 427 25.74 -4.62 14.04
CA LYS A 427 24.78 -4.12 13.05
C LYS A 427 23.76 -3.16 13.67
N GLU A 428 23.15 -3.57 14.76
CA GLU A 428 22.11 -2.78 15.46
C GLU A 428 22.66 -1.43 15.97
N ILE A 429 23.87 -1.44 16.55
CA ILE A 429 24.54 -0.22 17.03
C ILE A 429 24.78 0.75 15.87
N ILE A 430 25.36 0.26 14.78
CA ILE A 430 25.75 1.09 13.64
C ILE A 430 24.51 1.62 12.91
N GLU A 431 23.49 0.81 12.71
CA GLU A 431 22.22 1.25 12.07
C GLU A 431 21.52 2.33 12.92
N ARG A 432 21.53 2.23 14.26
CA ARG A 432 21.00 3.27 15.15
C ARG A 432 21.78 4.58 15.12
N MET A 433 23.04 4.52 14.77
CA MET A 433 23.88 5.71 14.53
C MET A 433 23.71 6.27 13.11
N GLY A 434 22.74 5.76 12.31
CA GLY A 434 22.51 6.17 10.92
C GLY A 434 23.60 5.69 9.96
N GLY A 435 24.39 4.71 10.35
CA GLY A 435 25.47 4.13 9.54
C GLY A 435 25.07 2.80 8.91
N SER A 436 26.07 2.17 8.28
CA SER A 436 25.93 0.82 7.72
C SER A 436 27.17 -0.01 7.98
N VAL A 437 27.01 -1.34 8.05
CA VAL A 437 28.09 -2.31 8.14
C VAL A 437 28.02 -3.30 7.00
N THR A 438 29.17 -3.53 6.36
CA THR A 438 29.32 -4.49 5.26
C THR A 438 30.44 -5.46 5.56
N VAL A 439 30.48 -6.59 4.84
CA VAL A 439 31.51 -7.63 4.99
C VAL A 439 31.97 -8.11 3.64
N GLU A 440 33.28 -8.24 3.51
CA GLU A 440 33.94 -8.90 2.39
C GLU A 440 34.83 -10.02 2.96
N SER A 441 34.70 -11.22 2.43
CA SER A 441 35.46 -12.36 2.95
C SER A 441 35.71 -13.40 1.86
N GLN A 442 36.88 -14.01 1.95
CA GLN A 442 37.23 -15.15 1.14
C GLN A 442 37.79 -16.27 2.03
N LEU A 443 37.24 -17.47 1.88
CA LEU A 443 37.66 -18.63 2.66
C LEU A 443 39.18 -18.87 2.52
N GLY A 444 39.89 -19.00 3.66
CA GLY A 444 41.34 -19.18 3.73
C GLY A 444 42.16 -17.90 3.60
N ARG A 445 41.58 -16.75 3.25
CA ARG A 445 42.31 -15.48 3.09
C ARG A 445 42.03 -14.47 4.20
N GLY A 446 40.85 -14.55 4.83
CA GLY A 446 40.45 -13.64 5.91
C GLY A 446 39.14 -12.91 5.63
N THR A 447 38.83 -11.95 6.49
CA THR A 447 37.57 -11.18 6.44
C THR A 447 37.87 -9.71 6.67
N GLN A 448 37.12 -8.84 5.98
CA GLN A 448 37.10 -7.41 6.22
C GLN A 448 35.68 -6.97 6.54
N PHE A 449 35.49 -6.38 7.69
CA PHE A 449 34.26 -5.65 8.05
C PHE A 449 34.48 -4.15 7.83
N THR A 450 33.56 -3.53 7.17
CA THR A 450 33.57 -2.07 6.87
C THR A 450 32.37 -1.41 7.50
N ILE A 451 32.59 -0.44 8.37
CA ILE A 451 31.59 0.44 8.97
C ILE A 451 31.63 1.77 8.24
N LEU A 452 30.46 2.30 7.86
CA LEU A 452 30.29 3.66 7.33
C LEU A 452 29.41 4.46 8.30
N LEU A 453 29.91 5.63 8.72
CA LEU A 453 29.20 6.56 9.61
C LEU A 453 29.19 7.96 9.01
N GLN A 454 28.19 8.77 9.33
CA GLN A 454 28.15 10.18 8.94
C GLN A 454 29.17 10.96 9.78
N THR A 455 29.92 11.89 9.13
CA THR A 455 30.72 12.87 9.86
C THR A 455 29.83 14.00 10.38
N THR A 456 30.24 14.63 11.43
CA THR A 456 29.69 15.90 11.89
C THR A 456 30.20 17.05 11.05
#